data_ba4a195da3e049dca9379ebb5dcc6c52
#
_entry.id   ba4a195da3e049dca9379ebb5dcc6c52
#
_cell.length_a   1.000
_cell.length_b   1.000
_cell.length_c   1.000
_cell.angle_alpha   90.00
_cell.angle_beta   90.00
_cell.angle_gamma   90.00
#
_symmetry.space_group_name_H-M   'P 1'
#
loop_
_entity.id
_entity.type
_entity.pdbx_description
1 polymer ?
#
loop_
_entity_poly.entity_id
_entity_poly.type
_entity_poly.pdbx_seq_one_letter_code
_entity_poly.pdbx_strand_id
1 'polypeptide(L)'
;MPVVDENHLVGIVTSRDFRNVSDTSASVGTIMTPKERLVTAKENEGLDQVKTLLYENRIEKIPLVDDNFFLKGLVTLKDINKTKDFPLASKDSEGRLLTGAAIGNSADTEDRLEALISAGVDVIVIDSAHGHSKGIIDRVASVKNIYPDIQV
;
A
#
# COMPACT_ATOMS: atom_id res chain seq x y z
N MET A 1 6.32 8.66 7.75
CA MET A 1 4.83 8.61 7.80
C MET A 1 4.31 10.03 7.70
N PRO A 2 3.45 10.38 6.74
CA PRO A 2 2.75 11.68 6.76
C PRO A 2 1.90 11.81 8.02
N VAL A 3 1.81 13.02 8.56
CA VAL A 3 0.95 13.39 9.67
C VAL A 3 -0.14 14.31 9.13
N VAL A 4 -1.39 13.97 9.39
CA VAL A 4 -2.56 14.70 8.86
C VAL A 4 -3.48 15.13 9.99
N ASP A 5 -4.19 16.24 9.77
CA ASP A 5 -5.31 16.71 10.56
C ASP A 5 -6.48 16.90 9.60
N GLU A 6 -7.59 16.16 9.82
CA GLU A 6 -8.74 16.10 8.91
C GLU A 6 -8.34 15.93 7.42
N ASN A 7 -7.38 15.04 7.15
CA ASN A 7 -6.74 14.79 5.85
C ASN A 7 -5.83 15.91 5.29
N HIS A 8 -5.72 17.07 5.95
CA HIS A 8 -4.71 18.05 5.59
C HIS A 8 -3.34 17.60 6.05
N LEU A 9 -2.35 17.70 5.18
CA LEU A 9 -0.97 17.38 5.53
C LEU A 9 -0.41 18.47 6.45
N VAL A 10 -0.11 18.11 7.70
CA VAL A 10 0.47 19.02 8.71
C VAL A 10 1.95 18.74 8.98
N GLY A 11 2.45 17.57 8.59
CA GLY A 11 3.86 17.24 8.80
C GLY A 11 4.23 15.86 8.26
N ILE A 12 5.49 15.51 8.46
CA ILE A 12 6.00 14.15 8.22
C ILE A 12 6.89 13.71 9.38
N VAL A 13 6.77 12.45 9.79
CA VAL A 13 7.63 11.84 10.78
C VAL A 13 8.35 10.63 10.17
N THR A 14 9.62 10.50 10.49
CA THR A 14 10.49 9.44 9.98
C THR A 14 11.17 8.70 11.15
N SER A 15 11.82 7.58 10.87
CA SER A 15 12.56 6.84 11.88
C SER A 15 13.69 7.66 12.54
N ARG A 16 14.18 8.71 11.88
CA ARG A 16 15.20 9.62 12.45
C ARG A 16 14.62 10.45 13.58
N ASP A 17 13.37 10.88 13.43
CA ASP A 17 12.71 11.77 14.40
C ASP A 17 12.48 11.05 15.74
N PHE A 18 12.32 9.72 15.71
CA PHE A 18 12.12 8.89 16.91
C PHE A 18 13.43 8.52 17.63
N ARG A 19 14.60 8.63 17.00
CA ARG A 19 15.85 8.10 17.57
C ARG A 19 16.24 8.70 18.91
N ASN A 20 15.86 9.94 19.16
CA ASN A 20 16.21 10.69 20.37
C ASN A 20 14.99 10.97 21.26
N VAL A 21 13.85 10.34 20.98
CA VAL A 21 12.65 10.51 21.77
C VAL A 21 12.67 9.50 22.91
N SER A 22 12.87 9.98 24.13
CA SER A 22 12.81 9.17 25.37
C SER A 22 11.41 9.15 25.96
N ASP A 23 10.62 10.18 25.73
CA ASP A 23 9.23 10.27 26.20
C ASP A 23 8.27 9.80 25.08
N THR A 24 7.74 8.58 25.25
CA THR A 24 6.78 7.98 24.31
C THR A 24 5.37 8.57 24.40
N SER A 25 5.10 9.41 25.39
CA SER A 25 3.83 10.13 25.54
C SER A 25 3.81 11.48 24.80
N ALA A 26 4.97 11.91 24.28
CA ALA A 26 5.07 13.15 23.54
C ALA A 26 4.19 13.14 22.27
N SER A 27 3.55 14.29 21.99
CA SER A 27 2.75 14.44 20.75
C SER A 27 3.64 14.34 19.52
N VAL A 28 3.15 13.66 18.47
CA VAL A 28 3.84 13.58 17.18
C VAL A 28 4.15 14.97 16.59
N GLY A 29 3.32 15.95 16.87
CA GLY A 29 3.51 17.33 16.43
C GLY A 29 4.79 17.98 16.93
N THR A 30 5.34 17.51 18.08
CA THR A 30 6.60 18.07 18.64
C THR A 30 7.86 17.51 17.99
N ILE A 31 7.75 16.36 17.32
CA ILE A 31 8.89 15.64 16.73
C ILE A 31 8.87 15.61 15.19
N MET A 32 7.71 15.86 14.58
CA MET A 32 7.58 15.83 13.11
C MET A 32 8.31 17.01 12.45
N THR A 33 8.65 16.83 11.19
CA THR A 33 8.95 17.95 10.30
C THR A 33 7.64 18.64 9.94
N PRO A 34 7.43 19.91 10.34
CA PRO A 34 6.14 20.58 10.15
C PRO A 34 5.95 21.02 8.69
N LYS A 35 4.69 21.34 8.34
CA LYS A 35 4.22 21.69 6.99
C LYS A 35 5.12 22.70 6.27
N GLU A 36 5.56 23.74 6.95
CA GLU A 36 6.33 24.86 6.40
C GLU A 36 7.72 24.43 5.89
N ARG A 37 8.17 23.26 6.33
CA ARG A 37 9.48 22.69 5.96
C ARG A 37 9.36 21.48 5.04
N LEU A 38 8.13 21.13 4.64
CA LEU A 38 7.91 19.99 3.77
C LEU A 38 8.20 20.35 2.30
N VAL A 39 8.85 19.43 1.63
CA VAL A 39 8.85 19.37 0.17
C VAL A 39 7.70 18.44 -0.23
N THR A 40 6.77 18.95 -1.03
CA THR A 40 5.61 18.21 -1.53
C THR A 40 5.56 18.28 -3.05
N ALA A 41 4.82 17.36 -3.67
CA ALA A 41 4.50 17.39 -5.09
C ALA A 41 2.98 17.34 -5.28
N LYS A 42 2.50 17.71 -6.46
CA LYS A 42 1.08 17.58 -6.81
C LYS A 42 0.77 16.12 -7.18
N GLU A 43 -0.48 15.69 -6.93
CA GLU A 43 -0.92 14.32 -7.24
C GLU A 43 -0.80 13.95 -8.73
N ASN A 44 -0.88 14.95 -9.62
CA ASN A 44 -0.76 14.79 -11.08
C ASN A 44 0.64 15.11 -11.62
N GLU A 45 1.62 15.34 -10.75
CA GLU A 45 3.00 15.63 -11.16
C GLU A 45 3.69 14.35 -11.67
N GLY A 46 4.40 14.49 -12.78
CA GLY A 46 5.10 13.35 -13.39
C GLY A 46 6.18 12.75 -12.50
N LEU A 47 6.33 11.42 -12.52
CA LEU A 47 7.32 10.72 -11.68
C LEU A 47 8.76 11.21 -11.87
N ASP A 48 9.14 11.69 -13.06
CA ASP A 48 10.49 12.24 -13.30
C ASP A 48 10.70 13.57 -12.57
N GLN A 49 9.67 14.42 -12.49
CA GLN A 49 9.70 15.65 -11.72
C GLN A 49 9.79 15.35 -10.22
N VAL A 50 8.95 14.43 -9.72
CA VAL A 50 8.99 13.98 -8.33
C VAL A 50 10.37 13.41 -7.97
N LYS A 51 10.98 12.64 -8.87
CA LYS A 51 12.34 12.12 -8.72
C LYS A 51 13.37 13.23 -8.61
N THR A 52 13.28 14.24 -9.45
CA THR A 52 14.17 15.41 -9.40
C THR A 52 14.07 16.10 -8.05
N LEU A 53 12.84 16.37 -7.56
CA LEU A 53 12.61 16.96 -6.25
C LEU A 53 13.22 16.14 -5.11
N LEU A 54 13.11 14.81 -5.16
CA LEU A 54 13.72 13.92 -4.16
C LEU A 54 15.25 14.06 -4.12
N TYR A 55 15.91 14.11 -5.29
CA TYR A 55 17.38 14.25 -5.37
C TYR A 55 17.88 15.63 -4.99
N GLU A 56 17.26 16.70 -5.49
CA GLU A 56 17.65 18.07 -5.20
C GLU A 56 17.55 18.39 -3.71
N ASN A 57 16.48 17.90 -3.05
CA ASN A 57 16.25 18.13 -1.63
C ASN A 57 16.90 17.06 -0.73
N ARG A 58 17.57 16.06 -1.31
CA ARG A 58 18.22 14.94 -0.58
C ARG A 58 17.27 14.23 0.39
N ILE A 59 16.02 14.03 -0.04
CA ILE A 59 14.99 13.33 0.70
C ILE A 59 14.61 12.02 0.01
N GLU A 60 14.09 11.07 0.78
CA GLU A 60 13.71 9.74 0.27
C GLU A 60 12.21 9.60 0.03
N LYS A 61 11.43 10.54 0.53
CA LYS A 61 9.95 10.48 0.49
C LYS A 61 9.38 11.85 0.26
N ILE A 62 8.38 11.94 -0.60
CA ILE A 62 7.67 13.17 -0.93
C ILE A 62 6.15 12.92 -0.86
N PRO A 63 5.43 13.65 0.01
CA PRO A 63 3.98 13.59 0.03
C PRO A 63 3.39 14.21 -1.24
N LEU A 64 2.36 13.58 -1.78
CA LEU A 64 1.55 14.14 -2.85
C LEU A 64 0.33 14.82 -2.25
N VAL A 65 0.06 16.04 -2.70
CA VAL A 65 -1.06 16.85 -2.21
C VAL A 65 -1.86 17.46 -3.35
N ASP A 66 -3.13 17.76 -3.10
CA ASP A 66 -3.95 18.58 -3.99
C ASP A 66 -3.74 20.08 -3.73
N ASP A 67 -4.52 20.93 -4.41
CA ASP A 67 -4.42 22.39 -4.30
C ASP A 67 -4.83 22.94 -2.92
N ASN A 68 -5.62 22.17 -2.16
CA ASN A 68 -6.02 22.47 -0.80
C ASN A 68 -5.11 21.86 0.26
N PHE A 69 -4.00 21.25 -0.17
CA PHE A 69 -3.04 20.58 0.70
C PHE A 69 -3.58 19.33 1.41
N PHE A 70 -4.62 18.69 0.87
CA PHE A 70 -5.05 17.36 1.30
C PHE A 70 -4.05 16.30 0.84
N LEU A 71 -3.71 15.39 1.72
CA LEU A 71 -2.82 14.28 1.39
C LEU A 71 -3.51 13.32 0.41
N LYS A 72 -2.89 13.09 -0.75
CA LYS A 72 -3.35 12.17 -1.79
C LYS A 72 -2.48 10.91 -1.89
N GLY A 73 -1.21 11.02 -1.54
CA GLY A 73 -0.30 9.88 -1.63
C GLY A 73 1.08 10.17 -1.06
N LEU A 74 1.95 9.20 -1.22
CA LEU A 74 3.35 9.28 -0.82
C LEU A 74 4.19 8.55 -1.88
N VAL A 75 5.13 9.25 -2.48
CA VAL A 75 6.13 8.64 -3.36
C VAL A 75 7.44 8.50 -2.60
N THR A 76 8.08 7.35 -2.73
CA THR A 76 9.39 7.11 -2.16
C THR A 76 10.43 6.81 -3.25
N LEU A 77 11.68 7.16 -3.00
CA LEU A 77 12.78 6.81 -3.89
C LEU A 77 12.89 5.29 -4.10
N LYS A 78 12.52 4.52 -3.06
CA LYS A 78 12.49 3.05 -3.12
C LYS A 78 11.45 2.54 -4.14
N ASP A 79 10.27 3.16 -4.20
CA ASP A 79 9.20 2.74 -5.13
C ASP A 79 9.62 3.04 -6.58
N ILE A 80 10.23 4.22 -6.81
CA ILE A 80 10.77 4.58 -8.13
C ILE A 80 11.84 3.58 -8.58
N ASN A 81 12.78 3.24 -7.70
CA ASN A 81 13.83 2.28 -8.03
C ASN A 81 13.26 0.89 -8.26
N LYS A 82 12.34 0.42 -7.42
CA LYS A 82 11.70 -0.89 -7.60
C LYS A 82 10.92 -1.01 -8.92
N THR A 83 10.26 0.05 -9.36
CA THR A 83 9.58 0.04 -10.66
C THR A 83 10.56 -0.15 -11.81
N LYS A 84 11.77 0.40 -11.69
CA LYS A 84 12.85 0.23 -12.66
C LYS A 84 13.52 -1.15 -12.58
N ASP A 85 13.75 -1.64 -11.36
CA ASP A 85 14.43 -2.92 -11.10
C ASP A 85 13.52 -4.11 -11.41
N PHE A 86 12.21 -3.95 -11.26
CA PHE A 86 11.19 -5.00 -11.47
C PHE A 86 10.11 -4.55 -12.47
N PRO A 87 10.45 -4.35 -13.76
CA PRO A 87 9.51 -3.85 -14.76
C PRO A 87 8.37 -4.84 -15.07
N LEU A 88 8.57 -6.15 -14.79
CA LEU A 88 7.59 -7.22 -15.02
C LEU A 88 6.77 -7.57 -13.76
N ALA A 89 6.85 -6.76 -12.70
CA ALA A 89 6.03 -6.98 -11.51
C ALA A 89 4.53 -6.96 -11.86
N SER A 90 3.77 -7.93 -11.34
CA SER A 90 2.33 -8.00 -11.53
C SER A 90 1.63 -6.84 -10.83
N LYS A 91 1.00 -5.98 -11.61
CA LYS A 91 0.35 -4.75 -11.14
C LYS A 91 -1.07 -4.65 -11.71
N ASP A 92 -1.92 -3.94 -10.97
CA ASP A 92 -3.24 -3.55 -11.45
C ASP A 92 -3.17 -2.33 -12.41
N SER A 93 -4.33 -1.88 -12.87
CA SER A 93 -4.46 -0.72 -13.76
C SER A 93 -4.00 0.60 -13.16
N GLU A 94 -3.90 0.68 -11.83
CA GLU A 94 -3.42 1.85 -11.09
C GLU A 94 -1.93 1.77 -10.73
N GLY A 95 -1.24 0.70 -11.19
CA GLY A 95 0.18 0.47 -10.93
C GLY A 95 0.51 -0.08 -9.55
N ARG A 96 -0.50 -0.53 -8.77
CA ARG A 96 -0.31 -1.18 -7.47
C ARG A 96 0.02 -2.66 -7.68
N LEU A 97 0.87 -3.22 -6.81
CA LEU A 97 1.17 -4.65 -6.86
C LEU A 97 -0.09 -5.47 -6.57
N LEU A 98 -0.31 -6.52 -7.37
CA LEU A 98 -1.35 -7.49 -7.09
C LEU A 98 -1.03 -8.24 -5.80
N THR A 99 -2.08 -8.49 -5.02
CA THR A 99 -2.01 -9.20 -3.74
C THR A 99 -2.73 -10.55 -3.83
N GLY A 100 -2.09 -11.59 -3.33
CA GLY A 100 -2.67 -12.93 -3.25
C GLY A 100 -2.82 -13.37 -1.80
N ALA A 101 -3.87 -14.14 -1.52
CA ALA A 101 -4.06 -14.75 -0.21
C ALA A 101 -4.45 -16.22 -0.32
N ALA A 102 -3.93 -17.02 0.63
CA ALA A 102 -4.25 -18.45 0.70
C ALA A 102 -5.48 -18.70 1.55
N ILE A 103 -6.31 -19.63 1.08
CA ILE A 103 -7.40 -20.24 1.84
C ILE A 103 -7.23 -21.76 1.87
N GLY A 104 -7.73 -22.41 2.91
CA GLY A 104 -7.77 -23.86 3.03
C GLY A 104 -9.08 -24.45 2.56
N ASN A 105 -9.42 -25.63 3.12
CA ASN A 105 -10.69 -26.31 2.92
C ASN A 105 -11.38 -26.64 4.27
N SER A 106 -11.17 -25.79 5.28
CA SER A 106 -11.80 -25.88 6.61
C SER A 106 -13.18 -25.20 6.64
N ALA A 107 -13.90 -25.37 7.74
CA ALA A 107 -15.25 -24.83 7.90
C ALA A 107 -15.31 -23.29 7.89
N ASP A 108 -14.26 -22.63 8.31
CA ASP A 108 -14.09 -21.15 8.37
C ASP A 108 -13.62 -20.52 7.05
N THR A 109 -13.42 -21.34 6.03
CA THR A 109 -12.86 -20.89 4.74
C THR A 109 -13.76 -19.86 4.05
N GLU A 110 -15.09 -19.98 4.17
CA GLU A 110 -16.04 -19.09 3.51
C GLU A 110 -16.01 -17.69 4.13
N ASP A 111 -16.04 -17.59 5.46
CA ASP A 111 -15.94 -16.31 6.18
C ASP A 111 -14.60 -15.61 5.87
N ARG A 112 -13.52 -16.39 5.83
CA ARG A 112 -12.20 -15.89 5.45
C ARG A 112 -12.16 -15.39 4.02
N LEU A 113 -12.76 -16.14 3.08
CA LEU A 113 -12.82 -15.76 1.66
C LEU A 113 -13.58 -14.43 1.49
N GLU A 114 -14.76 -14.30 2.11
CA GLU A 114 -15.56 -13.08 2.08
C GLU A 114 -14.78 -11.87 2.61
N ALA A 115 -14.09 -12.04 3.74
CA ALA A 115 -13.27 -10.98 4.32
C ALA A 115 -12.11 -10.56 3.39
N LEU A 116 -11.43 -11.52 2.74
CA LEU A 116 -10.35 -11.26 1.80
C LEU A 116 -10.84 -10.53 0.54
N ILE A 117 -11.98 -10.96 -0.02
CA ILE A 117 -12.60 -10.27 -1.18
C ILE A 117 -13.01 -8.85 -0.81
N SER A 118 -13.63 -8.66 0.36
CA SER A 118 -14.02 -7.34 0.86
C SER A 118 -12.82 -6.42 1.11
N ALA A 119 -11.66 -7.00 1.45
CA ALA A 119 -10.39 -6.28 1.60
C ALA A 119 -9.68 -5.98 0.26
N GLY A 120 -10.22 -6.44 -0.87
CA GLY A 120 -9.69 -6.17 -2.20
C GLY A 120 -8.52 -7.07 -2.62
N VAL A 121 -8.53 -8.35 -2.22
CA VAL A 121 -7.55 -9.32 -2.72
C VAL A 121 -7.72 -9.56 -4.22
N ASP A 122 -6.62 -9.68 -4.96
CA ASP A 122 -6.65 -9.88 -6.41
C ASP A 122 -6.65 -11.37 -6.81
N VAL A 123 -5.98 -12.21 -6.02
CA VAL A 123 -5.81 -13.64 -6.32
C VAL A 123 -6.03 -14.48 -5.07
N ILE A 124 -6.82 -15.53 -5.20
CA ILE A 124 -7.00 -16.55 -4.15
C ILE A 124 -6.20 -17.80 -4.52
N VAL A 125 -5.44 -18.31 -3.57
CA VAL A 125 -4.73 -19.58 -3.69
C VAL A 125 -5.40 -20.60 -2.75
N ILE A 126 -5.91 -21.71 -3.28
CA ILE A 126 -6.44 -22.79 -2.46
C ILE A 126 -5.29 -23.73 -2.12
N ASP A 127 -4.79 -23.60 -0.88
CA ASP A 127 -3.66 -24.38 -0.40
C ASP A 127 -4.08 -25.72 0.16
N SER A 128 -3.50 -26.80 -0.37
CA SER A 128 -3.77 -28.16 0.08
C SER A 128 -2.64 -29.14 -0.27
N ALA A 129 -2.60 -30.26 0.46
CA ALA A 129 -1.66 -31.35 0.17
C ALA A 129 -1.96 -32.05 -1.16
N HIS A 130 -3.21 -31.99 -1.67
CA HIS A 130 -3.67 -32.66 -2.86
C HIS A 130 -4.62 -31.79 -3.69
N GLY A 131 -4.07 -31.03 -4.63
CA GLY A 131 -4.84 -30.12 -5.49
C GLY A 131 -5.91 -30.82 -6.35
N HIS A 132 -5.72 -32.09 -6.71
CA HIS A 132 -6.69 -32.88 -7.50
C HIS A 132 -7.66 -33.69 -6.64
N SER A 133 -7.85 -33.34 -5.36
CA SER A 133 -8.88 -33.95 -4.53
C SER A 133 -10.27 -33.38 -4.86
N LYS A 134 -11.31 -34.19 -4.71
CA LYS A 134 -12.69 -33.74 -4.97
C LYS A 134 -13.05 -32.48 -4.18
N GLY A 135 -12.66 -32.42 -2.89
CA GLY A 135 -12.96 -31.26 -2.05
C GLY A 135 -12.31 -29.94 -2.54
N ILE A 136 -11.13 -30.03 -3.14
CA ILE A 136 -10.46 -28.84 -3.70
C ILE A 136 -11.11 -28.42 -5.03
N ILE A 137 -11.44 -29.40 -5.89
CA ILE A 137 -12.16 -29.12 -7.14
C ILE A 137 -13.51 -28.47 -6.85
N ASP A 138 -14.27 -29.02 -5.90
CA ASP A 138 -15.57 -28.49 -5.46
C ASP A 138 -15.37 -27.06 -4.85
N ARG A 139 -14.28 -26.81 -4.10
CA ARG A 139 -13.96 -25.49 -3.55
C ARG A 139 -13.67 -24.46 -4.64
N VAL A 140 -12.89 -24.81 -5.66
CA VAL A 140 -12.66 -23.91 -6.81
C VAL A 140 -13.98 -23.55 -7.48
N ALA A 141 -14.84 -24.55 -7.73
CA ALA A 141 -16.15 -24.35 -8.34
C ALA A 141 -17.03 -23.42 -7.47
N SER A 142 -17.04 -23.62 -6.14
CA SER A 142 -17.79 -22.76 -5.21
C SER A 142 -17.31 -21.33 -5.26
N VAL A 143 -15.99 -21.10 -5.17
CA VAL A 143 -15.40 -19.75 -5.23
C VAL A 143 -15.76 -19.05 -6.53
N LYS A 144 -15.60 -19.73 -7.67
CA LYS A 144 -15.93 -19.17 -8.99
C LYS A 144 -17.41 -18.92 -9.22
N ASN A 145 -18.30 -19.68 -8.56
CA ASN A 145 -19.74 -19.43 -8.63
C ASN A 145 -20.16 -18.18 -7.86
N ILE A 146 -19.53 -17.92 -6.69
CA ILE A 146 -19.88 -16.77 -5.84
C ILE A 146 -19.14 -15.50 -6.33
N TYR A 147 -17.88 -15.66 -6.72
CA TYR A 147 -16.98 -14.57 -7.15
C TYR A 147 -16.38 -14.90 -8.53
N PRO A 148 -17.15 -14.75 -9.63
CA PRO A 148 -16.72 -15.18 -10.97
C PRO A 148 -15.46 -14.47 -11.47
N ASP A 149 -15.24 -13.23 -11.06
CA ASP A 149 -14.13 -12.39 -11.54
C ASP A 149 -12.81 -12.61 -10.79
N ILE A 150 -12.86 -13.18 -9.57
CA ILE A 150 -11.64 -13.41 -8.79
C ILE A 150 -10.74 -14.47 -9.44
N GLN A 151 -9.43 -14.22 -9.45
CA GLN A 151 -8.46 -15.21 -9.89
C GLN A 151 -8.27 -16.30 -8.80
N VAL A 152 -8.24 -17.58 -9.21
CA VAL A 152 -8.05 -18.74 -8.32
C VAL A 152 -6.99 -19.66 -8.90
#